data_4e11d282314620d0845e8c3c620ee545
#
_entry.id   4e11d282314620d0845e8c3c620ee545
#
_cell.length_a   1.000
_cell.length_b   1.000
_cell.length_c   1.000
_cell.angle_alpha   90.00
_cell.angle_beta   90.00
_cell.angle_gamma   90.00
#
_symmetry.space_group_name_H-M   'P 1'
#
loop_
_entity.id
_entity.type
_entity.pdbx_description
1 polymer ?
#
loop_
_entity_poly.entity_id
_entity_poly.type
_entity_poly.pdbx_seq_one_letter_code
_entity_poly.pdbx_strand_id
1 'polypeptide(L)'
;MWPSRTLHRGNVVLVGDAAHPMLPTLGQGACQCLEDAAVLAAVVAAEDDLDRALRRYAAARVPRVHRIVAMARAGAVSRRSNAASRALSDTVAARLTALSGGPVLRRITRPVITVS
;
A
#
# COMPACT_ATOMS: atom_id res chain seq x y z
N MET A 1 -6.45 5.21 12.52
CA MET A 1 -7.31 4.14 11.99
C MET A 1 -6.42 3.10 11.30
N TRP A 2 -6.72 1.82 11.40
CA TRP A 2 -6.01 0.73 10.69
C TRP A 2 -6.71 0.42 9.39
N PRO A 3 -6.00 -0.04 8.34
CA PRO A 3 -6.65 -0.48 7.12
C PRO A 3 -7.58 -1.66 7.40
N SER A 4 -8.63 -1.75 6.63
CA SER A 4 -9.60 -2.84 6.77
C SER A 4 -8.93 -4.20 6.52
N ARG A 5 -9.31 -5.21 7.30
CA ARG A 5 -8.93 -6.60 7.03
C ARG A 5 -9.86 -7.27 6.03
N THR A 6 -11.05 -6.70 5.88
CA THR A 6 -12.07 -7.17 4.93
C THR A 6 -12.29 -6.08 3.91
N LEU A 7 -11.94 -6.31 2.66
CA LEU A 7 -12.09 -5.35 1.58
C LEU A 7 -13.39 -5.50 0.79
N HIS A 8 -14.16 -6.56 1.03
CA HIS A 8 -15.48 -6.72 0.41
C HIS A 8 -16.49 -7.39 1.35
N ARG A 9 -17.76 -7.15 1.08
CA ARG A 9 -18.90 -7.85 1.70
C ARG A 9 -20.02 -7.96 0.67
N GLY A 10 -20.38 -9.19 0.29
CA GLY A 10 -21.27 -9.41 -0.85
C GLY A 10 -20.69 -8.68 -2.08
N ASN A 11 -21.52 -7.89 -2.74
CA ASN A 11 -21.15 -7.14 -3.95
C ASN A 11 -20.55 -5.75 -3.69
N VAL A 12 -20.28 -5.40 -2.42
CA VAL A 12 -19.65 -4.13 -2.04
C VAL A 12 -18.16 -4.35 -1.84
N VAL A 13 -17.33 -3.56 -2.52
CA VAL A 13 -15.87 -3.58 -2.39
C VAL A 13 -15.34 -2.22 -1.96
N LEU A 14 -14.34 -2.22 -1.09
CA LEU A 14 -13.65 -1.02 -0.63
C LEU A 14 -12.36 -0.83 -1.44
N VAL A 15 -12.12 0.41 -1.88
CA VAL A 15 -10.91 0.83 -2.60
C VAL A 15 -10.39 2.14 -2.05
N GLY A 16 -9.12 2.42 -2.25
CA GLY A 16 -8.51 3.69 -1.86
C GLY A 16 -8.64 3.99 -0.37
N ASP A 17 -8.92 5.24 -0.03
CA ASP A 17 -8.99 5.72 1.35
C ASP A 17 -10.09 5.03 2.18
N ALA A 18 -11.14 4.53 1.54
CA ALA A 18 -12.18 3.74 2.21
C ALA A 18 -11.63 2.39 2.73
N ALA A 19 -10.70 1.80 2.00
CA ALA A 19 -10.05 0.54 2.35
C ALA A 19 -8.85 0.75 3.28
N HIS A 20 -8.07 1.81 3.03
CA HIS A 20 -6.77 2.01 3.65
C HIS A 20 -6.44 3.50 3.86
N PRO A 21 -7.09 4.17 4.83
CA PRO A 21 -6.79 5.55 5.14
C PRO A 21 -5.30 5.71 5.51
N MET A 22 -4.56 6.48 4.72
CA MET A 22 -3.12 6.67 4.89
C MET A 22 -2.79 8.11 5.28
N LEU A 23 -1.75 8.25 6.08
CA LEU A 23 -1.14 9.55 6.28
C LEU A 23 -0.41 9.97 5.00
N PRO A 24 -0.47 11.26 4.59
CA PRO A 24 0.11 11.73 3.33
C PRO A 24 1.66 11.78 3.34
N THR A 25 2.29 11.21 4.37
CA THR A 25 3.73 11.29 4.63
C THR A 25 4.61 10.68 3.55
N LEU A 26 4.11 9.70 2.81
CA LEU A 26 4.86 9.03 1.73
C LEU A 26 4.32 9.35 0.33
N GLY A 27 3.27 10.15 0.21
CA GLY A 27 2.63 10.42 -1.09
C GLY A 27 2.04 9.16 -1.78
N GLN A 28 1.89 8.06 -1.05
CA GLN A 28 1.53 6.76 -1.61
C GLN A 28 0.02 6.53 -1.79
N GLY A 29 -0.83 7.38 -1.18
CA GLY A 29 -2.28 7.19 -1.20
C GLY A 29 -2.85 7.06 -2.62
N ALA A 30 -2.57 8.03 -3.48
CA ALA A 30 -3.04 8.04 -4.87
C ALA A 30 -2.52 6.83 -5.67
N CYS A 31 -1.24 6.49 -5.51
CA CYS A 31 -0.65 5.31 -6.18
C CYS A 31 -1.34 4.03 -5.74
N GLN A 32 -1.69 3.89 -4.47
CA GLN A 32 -2.39 2.71 -3.96
C GLN A 32 -3.84 2.63 -4.47
N CYS A 33 -4.52 3.77 -4.63
CA CYS A 33 -5.84 3.81 -5.27
C CYS A 33 -5.80 3.31 -6.72
N LEU A 34 -4.79 3.73 -7.48
CA LEU A 34 -4.60 3.28 -8.87
C LEU A 34 -4.29 1.78 -8.92
N GLU A 35 -3.45 1.28 -8.00
CA GLU A 35 -3.20 -0.16 -7.90
C GLU A 35 -4.46 -0.95 -7.54
N ASP A 36 -5.28 -0.44 -6.61
CA ASP A 36 -6.56 -1.06 -6.26
C ASP A 36 -7.45 -1.21 -7.49
N ALA A 37 -7.62 -0.11 -8.26
CA ALA A 37 -8.46 -0.12 -9.46
C ALA A 37 -7.93 -1.12 -10.50
N ALA A 38 -6.62 -1.14 -10.72
CA ALA A 38 -6.00 -2.04 -11.70
C ALA A 38 -6.12 -3.51 -11.28
N VAL A 39 -5.89 -3.84 -10.01
CA VAL A 39 -6.05 -5.22 -9.50
C VAL A 39 -7.51 -5.64 -9.54
N LEU A 40 -8.45 -4.77 -9.13
CA LEU A 40 -9.87 -5.07 -9.16
C LEU A 40 -10.35 -5.35 -10.60
N ALA A 41 -9.98 -4.49 -11.54
CA ALA A 41 -10.33 -4.69 -12.96
C ALA A 41 -9.79 -6.01 -13.50
N ALA A 42 -8.53 -6.33 -13.20
CA ALA A 42 -7.91 -7.57 -13.67
C ALA A 42 -8.58 -8.82 -13.11
N VAL A 43 -8.91 -8.86 -11.81
CA VAL A 43 -9.53 -10.05 -11.21
C VAL A 43 -10.98 -10.22 -11.66
N VAL A 44 -11.73 -9.11 -11.83
CA VAL A 44 -13.11 -9.16 -12.33
C VAL A 44 -13.15 -9.60 -13.79
N ALA A 45 -12.18 -9.20 -14.60
CA ALA A 45 -12.09 -9.64 -15.99
C ALA A 45 -11.68 -11.12 -16.14
N ALA A 46 -10.99 -11.67 -15.15
CA ALA A 46 -10.45 -13.04 -15.20
C ALA A 46 -11.34 -14.09 -14.55
N GLU A 47 -12.37 -13.72 -13.83
CA GLU A 47 -13.24 -14.63 -13.08
C GLU A 47 -14.71 -14.43 -13.47
N ASP A 48 -15.40 -15.50 -13.75
CA ASP A 48 -16.85 -15.48 -14.03
C ASP A 48 -17.68 -15.30 -12.73
N ASP A 49 -17.13 -15.68 -11.58
CA ASP A 49 -17.74 -15.55 -10.26
C ASP A 49 -17.22 -14.30 -9.56
N LEU A 50 -18.10 -13.31 -9.36
CA LEU A 50 -17.78 -12.05 -8.71
C LEU A 50 -17.26 -12.24 -7.29
N ASP A 51 -17.84 -13.11 -6.49
CA ASP A 51 -17.38 -13.33 -5.10
C ASP A 51 -15.95 -13.91 -5.08
N ARG A 52 -15.64 -14.80 -6.00
CA ARG A 52 -14.28 -15.32 -6.19
C ARG A 52 -13.32 -14.22 -6.64
N ALA A 53 -13.72 -13.35 -7.57
CA ALA A 53 -12.93 -12.20 -7.98
C ALA A 53 -12.62 -11.26 -6.81
N LEU A 54 -13.63 -10.93 -5.99
CA LEU A 54 -13.46 -10.04 -4.84
C LEU A 54 -12.60 -10.67 -3.72
N ARG A 55 -12.66 -11.97 -3.50
CA ARG A 55 -11.73 -12.69 -2.62
C ARG A 55 -10.30 -12.60 -3.13
N ARG A 56 -10.06 -12.78 -4.43
CA ARG A 56 -8.73 -12.63 -5.04
C ARG A 56 -8.20 -11.20 -4.91
N TYR A 57 -9.05 -10.21 -5.14
CA TYR A 57 -8.71 -8.82 -4.91
C TYR A 57 -8.26 -8.58 -3.45
N ALA A 58 -9.04 -9.00 -2.48
CA ALA A 58 -8.72 -8.86 -1.06
C ALA A 58 -7.41 -9.57 -0.70
N ALA A 59 -7.21 -10.79 -1.16
CA ALA A 59 -5.99 -11.57 -0.92
C ALA A 59 -4.73 -10.88 -1.48
N ALA A 60 -4.84 -10.22 -2.63
CA ALA A 60 -3.74 -9.49 -3.23
C ALA A 60 -3.45 -8.16 -2.51
N ARG A 61 -4.51 -7.42 -2.11
CA ARG A 61 -4.37 -6.04 -1.64
C ARG A 61 -4.14 -5.93 -0.13
N VAL A 62 -4.81 -6.73 0.71
CA VAL A 62 -4.71 -6.64 2.18
C VAL A 62 -3.25 -6.68 2.69
N PRO A 63 -2.43 -7.68 2.34
CA PRO A 63 -1.06 -7.75 2.85
C PRO A 63 -0.20 -6.57 2.41
N ARG A 64 -0.40 -6.11 1.16
CA ARG A 64 0.36 -5.00 0.59
C ARG A 64 0.03 -3.69 1.28
N VAL A 65 -1.25 -3.38 1.39
CA VAL A 65 -1.75 -2.16 2.02
C VAL A 65 -1.36 -2.09 3.50
N HIS A 66 -1.51 -3.18 4.25
CA HIS A 66 -1.09 -3.24 5.65
C HIS A 66 0.39 -2.92 5.82
N ARG A 67 1.24 -3.44 4.94
CA ARG A 67 2.69 -3.15 4.95
C ARG A 67 2.97 -1.68 4.69
N ILE A 68 2.33 -1.09 3.69
CA ILE A 68 2.54 0.32 3.33
C ILE A 68 2.04 1.25 4.44
N VAL A 69 0.87 0.98 5.00
CA VAL A 69 0.32 1.76 6.12
C VAL A 69 1.23 1.66 7.35
N ALA A 70 1.76 0.49 7.66
CA ALA A 70 2.71 0.32 8.76
C ALA A 70 3.98 1.15 8.53
N MET A 71 4.54 1.15 7.32
CA MET A 71 5.71 1.97 6.95
C MET A 71 5.41 3.47 7.05
N ALA A 72 4.25 3.91 6.56
CA ALA A 72 3.83 5.32 6.63
C ALA A 72 3.71 5.79 8.08
N ARG A 73 3.19 4.96 8.97
CA ARG A 73 3.07 5.25 10.40
C ARG A 73 4.43 5.29 11.09
N ALA A 74 5.31 4.35 10.82
CA ALA A 74 6.67 4.36 11.36
C ALA A 74 7.42 5.63 10.95
N GLY A 75 7.30 6.06 9.70
CA GLY A 75 7.87 7.32 9.21
C GLY A 75 7.26 8.56 9.87
N ALA A 76 5.96 8.56 10.17
CA ALA A 76 5.29 9.67 10.86
C ALA A 76 5.70 9.77 12.33
N VAL A 77 5.87 8.65 13.02
CA VAL A 77 6.37 8.60 14.41
C VAL A 77 7.81 9.13 14.47
N SER A 78 8.67 8.71 13.55
CA SER A 78 10.05 9.16 13.47
C SER A 78 10.16 10.67 13.25
N ARG A 79 9.26 11.30 12.50
CA ARG A 79 9.25 12.76 12.27
C ARG A 79 8.75 13.58 13.46
N ARG A 80 8.02 12.99 14.39
CA ARG A 80 7.52 13.66 15.61
C ARG A 80 8.52 13.67 16.75
N SER A 81 9.52 12.83 16.72
CA SER A 81 10.59 12.81 17.70
C SER A 81 11.56 13.98 17.48
N ASN A 82 12.22 14.42 18.56
CA ASN A 82 13.06 15.64 18.65
C ASN A 82 14.01 15.88 17.45
N ALA A 83 14.47 17.12 17.26
CA ALA A 83 15.32 17.55 16.13
C ALA A 83 16.56 16.64 15.89
N ALA A 84 17.17 16.12 16.95
CA ALA A 84 18.28 15.16 16.86
C ALA A 84 17.85 13.81 16.24
N SER A 85 16.67 13.34 16.58
CA SER A 85 16.08 12.12 16.01
C SER A 85 15.63 12.34 14.57
N ARG A 86 15.24 13.56 14.19
CA ARG A 86 14.97 13.91 12.79
C ARG A 86 16.23 13.86 11.95
N ALA A 87 17.31 14.47 12.42
CA ALA A 87 18.61 14.44 11.73
C ALA A 87 19.15 13.02 11.57
N LEU A 88 18.99 12.16 12.60
CA LEU A 88 19.37 10.76 12.54
C LEU A 88 18.46 9.97 11.57
N SER A 89 17.15 10.20 11.62
CA SER A 89 16.18 9.59 10.72
C SER A 89 16.42 9.97 9.26
N ASP A 90 16.71 11.25 8.99
CA ASP A 90 16.99 11.73 7.64
C ASP A 90 18.32 11.18 7.12
N THR A 91 19.33 11.03 7.98
CA THR A 91 20.61 10.41 7.64
C THR A 91 20.45 8.91 7.37
N VAL A 92 19.67 8.19 8.20
CA VAL A 92 19.39 6.78 8.02
C VAL A 92 18.52 6.55 6.77
N ALA A 93 17.49 7.38 6.56
CA ALA A 93 16.67 7.34 5.36
C ALA A 93 17.48 7.61 4.08
N ALA A 94 18.35 8.63 4.09
CA ALA A 94 19.25 8.94 2.98
C ALA A 94 20.24 7.79 2.70
N ARG A 95 20.81 7.18 3.73
CA ARG A 95 21.69 6.02 3.58
C ARG A 95 20.94 4.77 3.10
N LEU A 96 19.75 4.50 3.63
CA LEU A 96 18.90 3.40 3.15
C LEU A 96 18.47 3.62 1.69
N THR A 97 18.17 4.86 1.31
CA THR A 97 17.84 5.19 -0.08
C THR A 97 19.07 5.07 -0.99
N ALA A 98 20.24 5.49 -0.52
CA ALA A 98 21.50 5.38 -1.27
C ALA A 98 21.97 3.90 -1.41
N LEU A 99 21.83 3.10 -0.35
CA LEU A 99 22.23 1.69 -0.33
C LEU A 99 21.16 0.76 -0.95
N SER A 100 19.88 1.16 -0.90
CA SER A 100 18.75 0.38 -1.40
C SER A 100 18.08 0.99 -2.62
N GLY A 101 18.76 1.88 -3.31
CA GLY A 101 18.27 2.65 -4.47
C GLY A 101 17.55 1.84 -5.57
N GLY A 102 17.39 0.56 -5.37
CA GLY A 102 16.56 -0.34 -6.14
C GLY A 102 15.58 -1.19 -5.33
N PRO A 103 15.98 -1.92 -4.27
CA PRO A 103 15.09 -3.01 -3.80
C PRO A 103 13.89 -2.55 -2.96
N VAL A 104 13.97 -1.49 -2.17
CA VAL A 104 12.85 -1.04 -1.33
C VAL A 104 11.81 -0.31 -2.16
N LEU A 105 12.21 0.62 -3.00
CA LEU A 105 11.32 1.29 -3.97
C LEU A 105 10.72 0.29 -4.96
N ARG A 106 11.51 -0.66 -5.47
CA ARG A 106 11.00 -1.75 -6.32
C ARG A 106 9.98 -2.63 -5.63
N ARG A 107 10.12 -2.88 -4.31
CA ARG A 107 9.14 -3.66 -3.55
C ARG A 107 7.83 -2.91 -3.31
N ILE A 108 7.91 -1.59 -3.16
CA ILE A 108 6.74 -0.73 -2.94
C ILE A 108 6.05 -0.42 -4.27
N THR A 109 6.83 -0.22 -5.34
CA THR A 109 6.33 0.22 -6.65
C THR A 109 6.16 -0.92 -7.65
N ARG A 110 6.58 -2.15 -7.32
CA ARG A 110 6.40 -3.29 -8.22
C ARG A 110 4.90 -3.54 -8.44
N PRO A 111 4.41 -3.42 -9.68
CA PRO A 111 3.01 -3.67 -9.96
C PRO A 111 2.68 -5.13 -9.63
N VAL A 112 1.51 -5.32 -9.03
CA VAL A 112 0.99 -6.67 -8.70
C VAL A 112 0.49 -7.38 -9.97
N ILE A 113 0.40 -6.63 -11.07
CA ILE A 113 -0.11 -7.12 -12.35
C ILE A 113 1.06 -7.32 -13.30
N THR A 114 1.31 -8.56 -13.66
CA THR A 114 2.02 -8.90 -14.90
C THR A 114 0.93 -9.07 -15.95
N VAL A 115 0.82 -8.12 -16.86
CA VAL A 115 -0.01 -8.28 -18.06
C VAL A 115 0.77 -9.23 -18.94
N SER A 116 0.23 -10.42 -19.15
CA SER A 116 0.70 -11.37 -20.16
C SER A 116 0.09 -11.01 -21.49
#